data_d4ccf6a5045222060d609db144e2f65e
#
_entry.id   d4ccf6a5045222060d609db144e2f65e
#
_cell.length_a   1.000
_cell.length_b   1.000
_cell.length_c   1.000
_cell.angle_alpha   90.00
_cell.angle_beta   90.00
_cell.angle_gamma   90.00
#
_symmetry.space_group_name_H-M   'P 1'
#
loop_
_entity.id
_entity.type
_entity.pdbx_description
1 polymer ?
#
loop_
_entity_poly.entity_id
_entity_poly.type
_entity_poly.pdbx_seq_one_letter_code
_entity_poly.pdbx_strand_id
1 'polypeptide(L)'
;SNNRGNDNIDIDFFLNTWPNQPIQMTINTETVGQMADGVIYLLEKGALVHPNVAYEENEWSEDKINEYAIQLNKLIHYYESHPNRPLISQFVHDLNVYARCIDSPTKQLEICGAGNGFQVFDTDGLSYPCHILSPLVLEGTKLEQIKRGLLANTSDFSDNDCVQCPYVSSCPTCIACNYLYRNNLTKRDKTHCEIMKLEVKAFIKKEILRLSKMDKLSSKDATEIDSIKKLIEL
;
A
#
# COMPACT_ATOMS: atom_id res chain seq x y z
N SER A 1 -1.77 -6.30 13.38
CA SER A 1 -2.21 -5.34 14.39
C SER A 1 -1.14 -5.26 15.46
N ASN A 2 -0.64 -4.05 15.71
CA ASN A 2 0.21 -3.86 16.87
C ASN A 2 -0.56 -4.38 18.11
N ASN A 3 0.06 -5.19 18.94
CA ASN A 3 -0.42 -5.64 20.25
C ASN A 3 -0.68 -4.47 21.23
N ARG A 4 -1.37 -3.44 20.78
CA ARG A 4 -1.76 -2.28 21.60
C ARG A 4 -3.13 -2.52 22.22
N GLY A 5 -3.28 -3.64 22.94
CA GLY A 5 -4.51 -3.90 23.70
C GLY A 5 -5.75 -4.18 22.86
N ASN A 6 -5.58 -4.64 21.61
CA ASN A 6 -6.68 -4.95 20.70
C ASN A 6 -7.31 -6.34 20.96
N ASP A 7 -6.82 -7.08 21.92
CA ASP A 7 -7.35 -8.40 22.28
C ASP A 7 -8.80 -8.36 22.76
N ASN A 8 -9.34 -7.15 22.98
CA ASN A 8 -10.72 -6.92 23.47
C ASN A 8 -11.62 -6.22 22.44
N ILE A 9 -11.20 -6.05 21.17
CA ILE A 9 -12.12 -5.50 20.18
C ILE A 9 -13.13 -6.57 19.79
N ASP A 10 -14.40 -6.30 20.11
CA ASP A 10 -15.51 -7.12 19.65
C ASP A 10 -15.74 -6.86 18.15
N ILE A 11 -15.19 -7.73 17.32
CA ILE A 11 -15.30 -7.65 15.86
C ILE A 11 -16.77 -7.80 15.45
N ASP A 12 -17.54 -8.65 16.12
CA ASP A 12 -18.94 -8.88 15.78
C ASP A 12 -19.77 -7.62 16.10
N PHE A 13 -19.49 -6.92 17.20
CA PHE A 13 -20.08 -5.61 17.48
C PHE A 13 -19.74 -4.59 16.40
N PHE A 14 -18.45 -4.51 15.97
CA PHE A 14 -18.04 -3.57 14.93
C PHE A 14 -18.79 -3.85 13.61
N LEU A 15 -18.83 -5.09 13.17
CA LEU A 15 -19.49 -5.48 11.91
C LEU A 15 -20.99 -5.26 11.93
N ASN A 16 -21.65 -5.49 13.07
CA ASN A 16 -23.07 -5.23 13.24
C ASN A 16 -23.38 -3.73 13.23
N THR A 17 -22.48 -2.90 13.78
CA THR A 17 -22.69 -1.45 13.88
C THR A 17 -22.33 -0.73 12.57
N TRP A 18 -21.26 -1.16 11.89
CA TRP A 18 -20.72 -0.55 10.66
C TRP A 18 -20.40 -1.61 9.58
N PRO A 19 -21.40 -2.29 9.02
CA PRO A 19 -21.20 -3.49 8.17
C PRO A 19 -20.41 -3.22 6.88
N ASN A 20 -20.37 -1.98 6.39
CA ASN A 20 -19.68 -1.61 5.17
C ASN A 20 -18.36 -0.87 5.42
N GLN A 21 -17.97 -0.70 6.68
CA GLN A 21 -16.72 -0.02 7.03
C GLN A 21 -15.56 -1.01 6.98
N PRO A 22 -14.53 -0.76 6.15
CA PRO A 22 -13.37 -1.65 6.11
C PRO A 22 -12.55 -1.55 7.40
N ILE A 23 -12.03 -2.71 7.81
CA ILE A 23 -11.08 -2.81 8.92
C ILE A 23 -9.68 -2.56 8.37
N GLN A 24 -9.02 -1.52 8.89
CA GLN A 24 -7.62 -1.23 8.58
C GLN A 24 -6.72 -2.16 9.41
N MET A 25 -5.85 -2.91 8.74
CA MET A 25 -4.90 -3.82 9.37
C MET A 25 -3.47 -3.36 9.08
N THR A 26 -2.75 -2.92 10.09
CA THR A 26 -1.35 -2.51 9.92
C THR A 26 -0.42 -3.72 10.01
N ILE A 27 0.47 -3.85 9.04
CA ILE A 27 1.48 -4.90 8.94
C ILE A 27 2.85 -4.26 9.09
N ASN A 28 3.65 -4.75 10.01
CA ASN A 28 5.02 -4.33 10.25
C ASN A 28 5.94 -5.56 10.36
N THR A 29 7.22 -5.34 10.62
CA THR A 29 8.23 -6.38 10.73
C THR A 29 7.93 -7.43 11.81
N GLU A 30 7.19 -7.07 12.87
CA GLU A 30 6.81 -7.98 13.94
C GLU A 30 5.58 -8.83 13.62
N THR A 31 4.65 -8.26 12.83
CA THR A 31 3.33 -8.85 12.58
C THR A 31 3.18 -9.50 11.21
N VAL A 32 4.14 -9.32 10.30
CA VAL A 32 4.08 -9.82 8.92
C VAL A 32 3.79 -11.32 8.85
N GLY A 33 4.37 -12.14 9.72
CA GLY A 33 4.17 -13.59 9.73
C GLY A 33 2.75 -14.05 10.05
N GLN A 34 1.91 -13.17 10.59
CA GLN A 34 0.51 -13.43 10.95
C GLN A 34 -0.49 -12.77 9.99
N MET A 35 0.01 -12.10 8.93
CA MET A 35 -0.83 -11.31 8.01
C MET A 35 -1.95 -12.14 7.41
N ALA A 36 -1.63 -13.29 6.81
CA ALA A 36 -2.62 -14.11 6.10
C ALA A 36 -3.69 -14.64 7.07
N ASP A 37 -3.27 -15.14 8.23
CA ASP A 37 -4.18 -15.69 9.22
C ASP A 37 -5.14 -14.61 9.76
N GLY A 38 -4.63 -13.39 10.01
CA GLY A 38 -5.44 -12.25 10.43
C GLY A 38 -6.42 -11.78 9.35
N VAL A 39 -5.98 -11.71 8.10
CA VAL A 39 -6.84 -11.35 6.96
C VAL A 39 -7.94 -12.40 6.78
N ILE A 40 -7.59 -13.69 6.75
CA ILE A 40 -8.54 -14.79 6.59
C ILE A 40 -9.58 -14.78 7.72
N TYR A 41 -9.13 -14.64 8.96
CA TYR A 41 -10.04 -14.53 10.11
C TYR A 41 -11.09 -13.43 9.93
N LEU A 42 -10.67 -12.24 9.52
CA LEU A 42 -11.57 -11.11 9.30
C LEU A 42 -12.50 -11.33 8.11
N LEU A 43 -12.00 -11.89 7.01
CA LEU A 43 -12.82 -12.22 5.83
C LEU A 43 -13.87 -13.30 6.16
N GLU A 44 -13.54 -14.30 6.98
CA GLU A 44 -14.49 -15.32 7.43
C GLU A 44 -15.60 -14.73 8.31
N LYS A 45 -15.29 -13.68 9.08
CA LYS A 45 -16.28 -12.89 9.81
C LYS A 45 -17.16 -11.99 8.92
N GLY A 46 -16.87 -11.91 7.61
CA GLY A 46 -17.59 -11.06 6.66
C GLY A 46 -17.10 -9.61 6.61
N ALA A 47 -15.94 -9.31 7.20
CA ALA A 47 -15.36 -7.98 7.15
C ALA A 47 -14.80 -7.64 5.76
N LEU A 48 -14.83 -6.35 5.41
CA LEU A 48 -13.93 -5.77 4.40
C LEU A 48 -12.59 -5.49 5.08
N VAL A 49 -11.48 -5.93 4.49
CA VAL A 49 -10.15 -5.81 5.10
C VAL A 49 -9.22 -5.02 4.18
N HIS A 50 -8.58 -4.00 4.74
CA HIS A 50 -7.55 -3.22 4.07
C HIS A 50 -6.22 -3.36 4.81
N PRO A 51 -5.39 -4.35 4.45
CA PRO A 51 -4.05 -4.47 4.99
C PRO A 51 -3.17 -3.34 4.46
N ASN A 52 -2.38 -2.72 5.34
CA ASN A 52 -1.45 -1.66 4.97
C ASN A 52 -0.09 -1.94 5.61
N VAL A 53 0.95 -1.90 4.81
CA VAL A 53 2.32 -2.01 5.31
C VAL A 53 2.72 -0.71 5.97
N ALA A 54 3.24 -0.80 7.19
CA ALA A 54 3.71 0.34 7.95
C ALA A 54 4.94 0.99 7.29
N TYR A 55 4.99 2.32 7.33
CA TYR A 55 6.21 3.06 7.03
C TYR A 55 7.06 3.08 8.30
N GLU A 56 8.17 2.35 8.28
CA GLU A 56 9.07 2.23 9.43
C GLU A 56 10.37 3.02 9.20
N GLU A 57 11.11 3.29 10.27
CA GLU A 57 12.39 3.98 10.21
C GLU A 57 13.42 3.15 9.45
N ASN A 58 13.48 1.85 9.75
CA ASN A 58 14.39 0.92 9.13
C ASN A 58 13.71 0.14 8.00
N GLU A 59 14.45 -0.11 6.93
CA GLU A 59 14.01 -1.01 5.86
C GLU A 59 13.85 -2.44 6.40
N TRP A 60 12.91 -3.18 5.86
CA TRP A 60 12.71 -4.57 6.22
C TRP A 60 13.89 -5.42 5.76
N SER A 61 14.28 -6.40 6.56
CA SER A 61 15.25 -7.40 6.15
C SER A 61 14.71 -8.26 5.01
N GLU A 62 15.61 -8.87 4.25
CA GLU A 62 15.25 -9.82 3.19
C GLU A 62 14.35 -10.96 3.71
N ASP A 63 14.62 -11.47 4.92
CA ASP A 63 13.79 -12.49 5.55
C ASP A 63 12.35 -12.01 5.77
N LYS A 64 12.15 -10.75 6.18
CA LYS A 64 10.81 -10.19 6.39
C LYS A 64 10.08 -9.94 5.08
N ILE A 65 10.78 -9.53 4.04
CA ILE A 65 10.24 -9.41 2.68
C ILE A 65 9.83 -10.79 2.14
N ASN A 66 10.65 -11.82 2.35
CA ASN A 66 10.33 -13.19 1.98
C ASN A 66 9.13 -13.73 2.78
N GLU A 67 9.05 -13.42 4.07
CA GLU A 67 7.90 -13.77 4.90
C GLU A 67 6.61 -13.13 4.37
N TYR A 68 6.66 -11.85 3.95
CA TYR A 68 5.53 -11.19 3.29
C TYR A 68 5.09 -11.91 2.01
N ALA A 69 6.03 -12.32 1.17
CA ALA A 69 5.74 -13.09 -0.04
C ALA A 69 5.06 -14.44 0.28
N ILE A 70 5.47 -15.11 1.36
CA ILE A 70 4.83 -16.35 1.85
C ILE A 70 3.38 -16.06 2.26
N GLN A 71 3.13 -14.96 2.97
CA GLN A 71 1.77 -14.59 3.39
C GLN A 71 0.87 -14.27 2.19
N LEU A 72 1.37 -13.57 1.18
CA LEU A 72 0.64 -13.32 -0.07
C LEU A 72 0.28 -14.65 -0.77
N ASN A 73 1.20 -15.62 -0.80
CA ASN A 73 0.92 -16.94 -1.39
C ASN A 73 -0.17 -17.70 -0.62
N LYS A 74 -0.19 -17.66 0.72
CA LYS A 74 -1.28 -18.23 1.51
C LYS A 74 -2.63 -17.62 1.14
N LEU A 75 -2.68 -16.30 0.97
CA LEU A 75 -3.90 -15.60 0.57
C LEU A 75 -4.34 -15.95 -0.86
N ILE A 76 -3.42 -16.15 -1.80
CA ILE A 76 -3.76 -16.64 -3.14
C ILE A 76 -4.50 -17.98 -3.04
N HIS A 77 -3.96 -18.95 -2.30
CA HIS A 77 -4.61 -20.26 -2.11
C HIS A 77 -5.97 -20.16 -1.41
N TYR A 78 -6.12 -19.24 -0.45
CA TYR A 78 -7.40 -18.96 0.17
C TYR A 78 -8.43 -18.47 -0.86
N TYR A 79 -8.07 -17.50 -1.70
CA TYR A 79 -8.96 -16.97 -2.74
C TYR A 79 -9.26 -17.97 -3.86
N GLU A 80 -8.39 -18.96 -4.13
CA GLU A 80 -8.69 -20.04 -5.07
C GLU A 80 -9.88 -20.90 -4.62
N SER A 81 -10.00 -21.13 -3.31
CA SER A 81 -11.11 -21.89 -2.71
C SER A 81 -12.32 -21.03 -2.32
N HIS A 82 -12.12 -19.68 -2.24
CA HIS A 82 -13.16 -18.74 -1.85
C HIS A 82 -13.27 -17.57 -2.84
N PRO A 83 -13.61 -17.81 -4.13
CA PRO A 83 -13.53 -16.80 -5.19
C PRO A 83 -14.51 -15.63 -5.04
N ASN A 84 -15.54 -15.78 -4.22
CA ASN A 84 -16.57 -14.75 -3.99
C ASN A 84 -16.27 -13.84 -2.79
N ARG A 85 -15.16 -14.04 -2.08
CA ARG A 85 -14.78 -13.16 -0.98
C ARG A 85 -14.25 -11.82 -1.51
N PRO A 86 -14.53 -10.72 -0.81
CA PRO A 86 -13.99 -9.40 -1.16
C PRO A 86 -12.46 -9.46 -1.24
N LEU A 87 -11.89 -8.88 -2.30
CA LEU A 87 -10.44 -8.81 -2.46
C LEU A 87 -9.86 -7.75 -1.51
N ILE A 88 -8.71 -8.07 -0.93
CA ILE A 88 -7.88 -7.10 -0.23
C ILE A 88 -7.14 -6.18 -1.23
N SER A 89 -6.68 -5.01 -0.77
CA SER A 89 -5.99 -4.02 -1.61
C SER A 89 -4.79 -4.57 -2.38
N GLN A 90 -4.05 -5.51 -1.79
CA GLN A 90 -2.91 -6.20 -2.41
C GLN A 90 -3.26 -7.02 -3.66
N PHE A 91 -4.54 -7.29 -3.87
CA PHE A 91 -5.03 -8.01 -5.04
C PHE A 91 -5.98 -7.15 -5.90
N VAL A 92 -5.81 -5.83 -5.83
CA VAL A 92 -6.55 -4.87 -6.65
C VAL A 92 -5.54 -3.99 -7.40
N HIS A 93 -5.11 -4.45 -8.57
CA HIS A 93 -4.17 -3.73 -9.42
C HIS A 93 -4.73 -3.57 -10.84
N ASP A 94 -4.36 -2.49 -11.52
CA ASP A 94 -4.65 -2.30 -12.95
C ASP A 94 -3.40 -2.63 -13.78
N LEU A 95 -3.29 -3.89 -14.21
CA LEU A 95 -2.16 -4.36 -15.01
C LEU A 95 -2.05 -3.66 -16.35
N ASN A 96 -3.16 -3.15 -16.91
CA ASN A 96 -3.14 -2.42 -18.18
C ASN A 96 -2.49 -1.04 -18.01
N VAL A 97 -2.68 -0.40 -16.84
CA VAL A 97 -1.98 0.85 -16.51
C VAL A 97 -0.49 0.59 -16.42
N TYR A 98 -0.08 -0.43 -15.69
CA TYR A 98 1.34 -0.76 -15.53
C TYR A 98 2.01 -1.12 -16.87
N ALA A 99 1.35 -1.94 -17.69
CA ALA A 99 1.86 -2.31 -19.00
C ALA A 99 2.02 -1.11 -19.96
N ARG A 100 1.14 -0.10 -19.86
CA ARG A 100 1.29 1.16 -20.60
C ARG A 100 2.44 2.02 -20.08
N CYS A 101 2.65 2.04 -18.77
CA CYS A 101 3.73 2.81 -18.15
C CYS A 101 5.13 2.32 -18.53
N ILE A 102 5.28 1.09 -19.02
CA ILE A 102 6.54 0.58 -19.59
C ILE A 102 6.95 1.40 -20.81
N ASP A 103 6.01 1.66 -21.72
CA ASP A 103 6.28 2.40 -22.98
C ASP A 103 6.22 3.91 -22.78
N SER A 104 5.42 4.36 -21.82
CA SER A 104 5.15 5.78 -21.59
C SER A 104 5.12 6.04 -20.06
N PRO A 105 6.30 6.24 -19.45
CA PRO A 105 6.39 6.50 -18.03
C PRO A 105 5.54 7.68 -17.59
N THR A 106 4.82 7.53 -16.48
CA THR A 106 3.99 8.56 -15.89
C THR A 106 4.67 9.18 -14.68
N LYS A 107 4.29 10.41 -14.34
CA LYS A 107 4.70 11.01 -13.07
C LYS A 107 3.94 10.35 -11.92
N GLN A 108 4.58 10.33 -10.76
CA GLN A 108 3.90 9.95 -9.53
C GLN A 108 2.73 10.89 -9.26
N LEU A 109 1.60 10.31 -8.89
CA LEU A 109 0.47 11.06 -8.36
C LEU A 109 0.61 11.27 -6.85
N GLU A 110 0.14 12.41 -6.38
CA GLU A 110 -0.03 12.67 -4.95
C GLU A 110 -1.12 11.74 -4.39
N ILE A 111 -0.75 10.81 -3.50
CA ILE A 111 -1.68 9.76 -3.07
C ILE A 111 -2.49 10.18 -1.85
N CYS A 112 -1.92 10.97 -0.92
CA CYS A 112 -2.56 11.27 0.36
C CYS A 112 -3.10 12.69 0.50
N GLY A 113 -2.83 13.59 -0.45
CA GLY A 113 -3.26 15.00 -0.41
C GLY A 113 -2.59 15.85 0.67
N ALA A 114 -1.52 15.39 1.33
CA ALA A 114 -0.79 16.16 2.32
C ALA A 114 -0.23 17.45 1.68
N GLY A 115 -0.65 18.61 2.21
CA GLY A 115 -0.30 19.92 1.66
C GLY A 115 -1.17 20.37 0.49
N ASN A 116 -2.05 19.53 -0.03
CA ASN A 116 -2.95 19.83 -1.15
C ASN A 116 -4.34 19.21 -0.93
N GLY A 117 -5.10 19.72 0.02
CA GLY A 117 -6.46 19.26 0.32
C GLY A 117 -6.60 18.55 1.67
N PHE A 118 -5.50 18.20 2.32
CA PHE A 118 -5.49 17.70 3.70
C PHE A 118 -4.65 18.61 4.58
N GLN A 119 -5.20 19.03 5.72
CA GLN A 119 -4.55 19.87 6.71
C GLN A 119 -4.86 19.38 8.12
N VAL A 120 -3.92 19.58 9.02
CA VAL A 120 -4.07 19.35 10.46
C VAL A 120 -3.84 20.67 11.20
N PHE A 121 -4.68 20.96 12.17
CA PHE A 121 -4.54 22.14 13.03
C PHE A 121 -4.01 21.71 14.39
N ASP A 122 -3.01 22.43 14.87
CA ASP A 122 -2.51 22.27 16.22
C ASP A 122 -3.28 23.18 17.19
N THR A 123 -3.08 22.97 18.48
CA THR A 123 -3.71 23.75 19.57
C THR A 123 -3.33 25.22 19.58
N ASP A 124 -2.22 25.59 18.95
CA ASP A 124 -1.78 26.97 18.74
C ASP A 124 -2.49 27.68 17.57
N GLY A 125 -3.38 26.97 16.84
CA GLY A 125 -4.11 27.45 15.67
C GLY A 125 -3.31 27.43 14.37
N LEU A 126 -2.08 26.94 14.37
CA LEU A 126 -1.29 26.79 13.15
C LEU A 126 -1.73 25.53 12.38
N SER A 127 -1.70 25.62 11.05
CA SER A 127 -2.01 24.49 10.19
C SER A 127 -0.74 23.83 9.66
N TYR A 128 -0.81 22.50 9.53
CA TYR A 128 0.28 21.66 9.03
C TYR A 128 -0.24 20.74 7.92
N PRO A 129 0.62 20.31 6.99
CA PRO A 129 0.23 19.45 5.86
C PRO A 129 -0.34 18.08 6.29
N CYS A 130 0.15 17.50 7.39
CA CYS A 130 -0.38 16.29 8.02
C CYS A 130 0.13 16.17 9.47
N HIS A 131 -0.42 15.21 10.23
CA HIS A 131 -0.06 14.99 11.63
C HIS A 131 1.42 14.62 11.82
N ILE A 132 2.04 13.86 10.89
CA ILE A 132 3.47 13.52 10.96
C ILE A 132 4.35 14.76 10.73
N LEU A 133 3.90 15.70 9.90
CA LEU A 133 4.61 16.95 9.63
C LEU A 133 4.21 18.09 10.56
N SER A 134 3.70 17.78 11.75
CA SER A 134 3.28 18.73 12.79
C SER A 134 4.14 18.59 14.04
N PRO A 135 3.99 19.49 15.04
CA PRO A 135 4.68 19.39 16.33
C PRO A 135 4.38 18.11 17.13
N LEU A 136 3.38 17.33 16.74
CA LEU A 136 3.11 16.02 17.33
C LEU A 136 4.24 15.02 17.10
N VAL A 137 5.01 15.19 16.01
CA VAL A 137 6.04 14.23 15.59
C VAL A 137 7.37 14.92 15.27
N LEU A 138 7.35 16.12 14.64
CA LEU A 138 8.55 16.83 14.24
C LEU A 138 8.98 17.86 15.26
N GLU A 139 10.28 18.00 15.44
CA GLU A 139 10.92 18.98 16.31
C GLU A 139 12.07 19.72 15.59
N GLY A 140 12.52 20.80 16.19
CA GLY A 140 13.73 21.54 15.79
C GLY A 140 13.73 21.95 14.33
N THR A 141 14.85 21.74 13.66
CA THR A 141 15.08 22.20 12.28
C THR A 141 14.08 21.62 11.27
N LYS A 142 13.67 20.37 11.44
CA LYS A 142 12.69 19.72 10.56
C LYS A 142 11.34 20.42 10.60
N LEU A 143 10.86 20.72 11.81
CA LEU A 143 9.60 21.43 11.99
C LEU A 143 9.66 22.85 11.41
N GLU A 144 10.76 23.56 11.64
CA GLU A 144 10.94 24.91 11.10
C GLU A 144 10.98 24.95 9.56
N GLN A 145 11.52 23.93 8.91
CA GLN A 145 11.49 23.83 7.46
C GLN A 145 10.05 23.63 6.93
N ILE A 146 9.23 22.84 7.61
CA ILE A 146 7.81 22.67 7.25
C ILE A 146 7.07 24.00 7.42
N LYS A 147 7.25 24.70 8.54
CA LYS A 147 6.66 26.03 8.80
C LYS A 147 7.06 27.07 7.73
N ARG A 148 8.28 26.98 7.18
CA ARG A 148 8.76 27.85 6.10
C ARG A 148 8.25 27.45 4.71
N GLY A 149 7.35 26.50 4.61
CA GLY A 149 6.71 26.10 3.37
C GLY A 149 7.54 25.16 2.50
N LEU A 150 8.28 24.22 3.10
CA LEU A 150 9.07 23.24 2.36
C LEU A 150 8.23 22.50 1.31
N LEU A 151 7.00 22.10 1.65
CA LEU A 151 6.08 21.42 0.72
C LEU A 151 5.58 22.33 -0.41
N ALA A 152 5.33 23.62 -0.12
CA ALA A 152 4.85 24.57 -1.12
C ALA A 152 5.87 24.84 -2.24
N ASN A 153 7.14 24.55 -2.00
CA ASN A 153 8.22 24.72 -2.95
C ASN A 153 8.57 23.42 -3.71
N THR A 154 7.85 22.32 -3.44
CA THR A 154 8.12 21.01 -4.07
C THR A 154 6.94 20.65 -4.97
N SER A 155 7.13 20.78 -6.27
CA SER A 155 6.12 20.47 -7.29
C SER A 155 6.20 19.01 -7.80
N ASP A 156 7.25 18.31 -7.48
CA ASP A 156 7.51 16.95 -7.93
C ASP A 156 8.00 16.09 -6.75
N PHE A 157 7.22 15.08 -6.39
CA PHE A 157 7.52 14.13 -5.33
C PHE A 157 8.09 12.80 -5.87
N SER A 158 8.55 12.78 -7.13
CA SER A 158 9.15 11.60 -7.73
C SER A 158 10.59 11.42 -7.26
N ASP A 159 10.90 10.21 -6.82
CA ASP A 159 12.28 9.78 -6.64
C ASP A 159 12.91 9.47 -8.01
N ASN A 160 14.20 9.76 -8.18
CA ASN A 160 14.92 9.48 -9.42
C ASN A 160 14.83 7.99 -9.82
N ASP A 161 14.83 7.09 -8.84
CA ASP A 161 14.71 5.64 -9.06
C ASP A 161 13.31 5.25 -9.55
N CYS A 162 12.33 6.15 -9.45
CA CYS A 162 10.94 5.91 -9.85
C CYS A 162 10.60 6.41 -11.26
N VAL A 163 11.47 7.20 -11.90
CA VAL A 163 11.16 7.87 -13.19
C VAL A 163 10.78 6.88 -14.29
N GLN A 164 11.40 5.70 -14.30
CA GLN A 164 11.13 4.62 -15.28
C GLN A 164 10.34 3.45 -14.67
N CYS A 165 9.86 3.58 -13.45
CA CYS A 165 9.16 2.50 -12.79
C CYS A 165 7.72 2.39 -13.30
N PRO A 166 7.27 1.24 -13.84
CA PRO A 166 5.91 1.08 -14.36
C PRO A 166 4.84 1.16 -13.28
N TYR A 167 5.22 0.96 -12.02
CA TYR A 167 4.30 0.95 -10.88
C TYR A 167 4.14 2.32 -10.20
N VAL A 168 4.86 3.35 -10.65
CA VAL A 168 4.98 4.65 -9.96
C VAL A 168 3.61 5.32 -9.71
N SER A 169 2.67 5.17 -10.64
CA SER A 169 1.33 5.76 -10.53
C SER A 169 0.47 5.19 -9.41
N SER A 170 0.75 3.97 -8.97
CA SER A 170 -0.03 3.27 -7.94
C SER A 170 0.82 2.88 -6.71
N CYS A 171 2.14 3.06 -6.81
CA CYS A 171 3.04 2.71 -5.71
C CYS A 171 2.85 3.70 -4.54
N PRO A 172 2.42 3.24 -3.36
CA PRO A 172 2.22 4.10 -2.21
C PRO A 172 3.53 4.72 -1.76
N THR A 173 3.47 5.99 -1.34
CA THR A 173 4.56 6.66 -0.65
C THR A 173 4.01 7.61 0.38
N CYS A 174 4.71 7.76 1.48
CA CYS A 174 4.41 8.76 2.49
C CYS A 174 5.54 9.81 2.51
N ILE A 175 5.28 10.98 1.92
CA ILE A 175 6.26 12.09 1.89
C ILE A 175 6.68 12.51 3.30
N ALA A 176 5.77 12.40 4.27
CA ALA A 176 6.03 12.74 5.65
C ALA A 176 6.99 11.74 6.32
N CYS A 177 6.79 10.43 6.12
CA CYS A 177 7.73 9.42 6.60
C CYS A 177 9.07 9.47 5.86
N ASN A 178 9.06 9.77 4.55
CA ASN A 178 10.29 10.01 3.81
C ASN A 178 11.09 11.16 4.45
N TYR A 179 10.42 12.27 4.77
CA TYR A 179 11.06 13.40 5.42
C TYR A 179 11.49 13.09 6.86
N LEU A 180 10.62 12.43 7.63
CA LEU A 180 10.89 12.07 9.02
C LEU A 180 12.13 11.18 9.15
N TYR A 181 12.18 10.10 8.36
CA TYR A 181 13.20 9.08 8.50
C TYR A 181 14.42 9.29 7.58
N ARG A 182 14.22 9.90 6.40
CA ARG A 182 15.27 10.04 5.36
C ARG A 182 15.68 11.47 5.09
N ASN A 183 15.09 12.44 5.82
CA ASN A 183 15.36 13.88 5.69
C ASN A 183 15.17 14.40 4.23
N ASN A 184 14.27 13.78 3.48
CA ASN A 184 14.01 14.11 2.08
C ASN A 184 12.57 13.71 1.74
N LEU A 185 11.78 14.61 1.16
CA LEU A 185 10.37 14.38 0.83
C LEU A 185 10.17 13.33 -0.27
N THR A 186 11.12 13.22 -1.20
CA THR A 186 11.00 12.39 -2.40
C THR A 186 11.66 11.03 -2.26
N LYS A 187 12.67 10.89 -1.39
CA LYS A 187 13.43 9.65 -1.21
C LYS A 187 12.57 8.57 -0.58
N ARG A 188 12.20 7.59 -1.40
CA ARG A 188 11.32 6.49 -0.98
C ARG A 188 12.04 5.44 -0.11
N ASP A 189 11.23 4.73 0.64
CA ASP A 189 11.62 3.51 1.31
C ASP A 189 11.77 2.37 0.30
N LYS A 190 12.92 1.72 0.27
CA LYS A 190 13.18 0.59 -0.63
C LYS A 190 12.33 -0.63 -0.28
N THR A 191 12.01 -0.83 0.99
CA THR A 191 11.06 -1.85 1.44
C THR A 191 9.73 -1.76 0.69
N HIS A 192 9.16 -0.56 0.59
CA HIS A 192 7.90 -0.36 -0.13
C HIS A 192 8.04 -0.59 -1.64
N CYS A 193 9.22 -0.38 -2.23
CA CYS A 193 9.47 -0.76 -3.62
C CYS A 193 9.40 -2.28 -3.82
N GLU A 194 10.06 -3.04 -2.95
CA GLU A 194 10.07 -4.51 -3.03
C GLU A 194 8.69 -5.09 -2.71
N ILE A 195 8.00 -4.57 -1.71
CA ILE A 195 6.63 -4.97 -1.36
C ILE A 195 5.68 -4.73 -2.54
N MET A 196 5.71 -3.55 -3.17
CA MET A 196 4.88 -3.26 -4.35
C MET A 196 5.11 -4.26 -5.49
N LYS A 197 6.38 -4.59 -5.78
CA LYS A 197 6.72 -5.59 -6.79
C LYS A 197 6.19 -6.98 -6.41
N LEU A 198 6.26 -7.37 -5.14
CA LEU A 198 5.72 -8.64 -4.65
C LEU A 198 4.20 -8.69 -4.75
N GLU A 199 3.50 -7.61 -4.42
CA GLU A 199 2.04 -7.51 -4.55
C GLU A 199 1.59 -7.66 -6.00
N VAL A 200 2.25 -6.97 -6.94
CA VAL A 200 1.95 -7.10 -8.37
C VAL A 200 2.23 -8.52 -8.86
N LYS A 201 3.36 -9.13 -8.47
CA LYS A 201 3.66 -10.54 -8.82
C LYS A 201 2.62 -11.51 -8.24
N ALA A 202 2.19 -11.30 -7.00
CA ALA A 202 1.17 -12.11 -6.36
C ALA A 202 -0.20 -11.95 -7.06
N PHE A 203 -0.56 -10.72 -7.43
CA PHE A 203 -1.78 -10.44 -8.19
C PHE A 203 -1.73 -11.11 -9.58
N ILE A 204 -0.63 -10.97 -10.32
CA ILE A 204 -0.43 -11.66 -11.62
C ILE A 204 -0.60 -13.18 -11.45
N LYS A 205 0.03 -13.78 -10.45
CA LYS A 205 -0.10 -15.21 -10.18
C LYS A 205 -1.56 -15.60 -9.94
N LYS A 206 -2.27 -14.83 -9.11
CA LYS A 206 -3.70 -15.05 -8.83
C LYS A 206 -4.53 -14.96 -10.11
N GLU A 207 -4.30 -13.97 -10.96
CA GLU A 207 -5.02 -13.80 -12.23
C GLU A 207 -4.70 -14.92 -13.24
N ILE A 208 -3.46 -15.37 -13.33
CA ILE A 208 -3.10 -16.55 -14.15
C ILE A 208 -3.88 -17.78 -13.68
N LEU A 209 -3.96 -18.03 -12.37
CA LEU A 209 -4.73 -19.16 -11.82
C LEU A 209 -6.24 -19.02 -12.11
N ARG A 210 -6.80 -17.81 -12.05
CA ARG A 210 -8.18 -17.53 -12.44
C ARG A 210 -8.42 -17.83 -13.92
N LEU A 211 -7.59 -17.26 -14.78
CA LEU A 211 -7.70 -17.37 -16.24
C LEU A 211 -7.53 -18.82 -16.72
N SER A 212 -6.64 -19.59 -16.10
CA SER A 212 -6.39 -21.00 -16.44
C SER A 212 -7.59 -21.92 -16.19
N LYS A 213 -8.55 -21.49 -15.36
CA LYS A 213 -9.77 -22.25 -15.05
C LYS A 213 -10.96 -21.86 -15.92
N MET A 214 -10.79 -20.91 -16.85
CA MET A 214 -11.87 -20.41 -17.69
C MET A 214 -11.94 -21.18 -19.02
N ASP A 215 -13.11 -21.70 -19.36
CA ASP A 215 -13.36 -22.37 -20.66
C ASP A 215 -13.38 -21.38 -21.84
N LYS A 216 -13.77 -20.14 -21.58
CA LYS A 216 -13.85 -19.07 -22.59
C LYS A 216 -13.32 -17.76 -22.01
N LEU A 217 -12.45 -17.13 -22.77
CA LEU A 217 -11.89 -15.81 -22.44
C LEU A 217 -12.71 -14.71 -23.10
N SER A 218 -12.96 -13.64 -22.36
CA SER A 218 -13.55 -12.40 -22.88
C SER A 218 -12.47 -11.53 -23.55
N SER A 219 -12.87 -10.48 -24.25
CA SER A 219 -11.93 -9.48 -24.79
C SER A 219 -11.13 -8.78 -23.67
N LYS A 220 -11.74 -8.59 -22.50
CA LYS A 220 -11.06 -8.04 -21.32
C LYS A 220 -9.97 -8.99 -20.83
N ASP A 221 -10.26 -10.28 -20.75
CA ASP A 221 -9.27 -11.29 -20.32
C ASP A 221 -8.09 -11.38 -21.29
N ALA A 222 -8.34 -11.26 -22.60
CA ALA A 222 -7.29 -11.22 -23.62
C ALA A 222 -6.35 -10.02 -23.42
N THR A 223 -6.90 -8.82 -23.19
CA THR A 223 -6.12 -7.61 -22.91
C THR A 223 -5.30 -7.76 -21.61
N GLU A 224 -5.87 -8.39 -20.59
CA GLU A 224 -5.19 -8.64 -19.32
C GLU A 224 -4.03 -9.62 -19.49
N ILE A 225 -4.21 -10.68 -20.28
CA ILE A 225 -3.15 -11.64 -20.64
C ILE A 225 -1.98 -10.94 -21.34
N ASP A 226 -2.24 -10.04 -22.27
CA ASP A 226 -1.19 -9.30 -22.96
C ASP A 226 -0.44 -8.35 -22.02
N SER A 227 -1.15 -7.74 -21.09
CA SER A 227 -0.51 -6.93 -20.03
C SER A 227 0.34 -7.77 -19.08
N ILE A 228 -0.14 -8.96 -18.70
CA ILE A 228 0.62 -9.91 -17.87
C ILE A 228 1.91 -10.34 -18.57
N LYS A 229 1.85 -10.72 -19.86
CA LYS A 229 3.05 -11.10 -20.64
C LYS A 229 4.10 -9.98 -20.60
N LYS A 230 3.69 -8.76 -20.89
CA LYS A 230 4.56 -7.61 -20.91
C LYS A 230 5.22 -7.31 -19.55
N LEU A 231 4.48 -7.53 -18.45
CA LEU A 231 4.98 -7.30 -17.09
C LEU A 231 5.90 -8.42 -16.59
N ILE A 232 5.79 -9.63 -17.11
CA ILE A 232 6.66 -10.76 -16.75
C ILE A 232 8.03 -10.66 -17.44
N GLU A 233 8.11 -9.98 -18.58
CA GLU A 233 9.35 -9.76 -19.33
C GLU A 233 10.26 -8.66 -18.72
N LEU A 234 9.79 -7.95 -17.67
CA LEU A 234 10.57 -6.98 -16.87
C LEU A 234 11.42 -7.64 -15.79
#